data_37ae832e6317d32a7fc01d92795de9b9
#
_entry.id   37ae832e6317d32a7fc01d92795de9b9
#
_cell.length_a   1.000
_cell.length_b   1.000
_cell.length_c   1.000
_cell.angle_alpha   90.00
_cell.angle_beta   90.00
_cell.angle_gamma   90.00
#
_symmetry.space_group_name_H-M   'P 1'
#
loop_
_entity.id
_entity.type
_entity.pdbx_description
1 polymer ?
#
loop_
_entity_poly.entity_id
_entity_poly.type
_entity_poly.pdbx_seq_one_letter_code
_entity_poly.pdbx_strand_id
1 'polypeptide(L)'
;MTYIQERGSTHVYHVNRMSKEEMDHMISLCVHEQPAYCVAACPFKADTKEMLFYAAKGNFKKALGIYEKITPFPMILCSGCTAPCEEKCRLCELGDGISIREVERAIVRYGEPGKRSSVFRIRKKKKAVIFGSGLFPLFLAGELEKKMYPATIYCQEKDYEAYIVAAAPELSESDCRNEAKRLSSMDLSFEFGCSLDLPFIREKMKEADVVCASEEVAKKLAPEETADAEIMLREQAGIVSGLAQSVMDAAFAAKRAALTVDLLVQNLSPHSNRGSEGAVTTRLYTNMEGMKGSKKIPCSIDGYSKEEAIEEAKRCIQCHCDECMKSCVYLREYKKHPGLLAREIYNNTQIIMGDHQMNKPMNSCSLCGQCTVTCPNGFDMSQVCKSARENM
;
A
#
# COMPACT_ATOMS: atom_id res chain seq x y z
N MET A 1 15.90 12.33 -35.04
CA MET A 1 16.85 11.78 -36.05
C MET A 1 18.18 12.54 -35.94
N THR A 2 19.24 11.86 -35.52
CA THR A 2 20.55 12.43 -35.43
C THR A 2 21.37 11.98 -36.65
N TYR A 3 21.91 12.90 -37.41
CA TYR A 3 22.75 12.59 -38.59
C TYR A 3 24.21 12.55 -38.14
N ILE A 4 24.91 11.46 -38.40
CA ILE A 4 26.36 11.36 -38.22
C ILE A 4 26.97 11.33 -39.60
N GLN A 5 27.77 12.34 -39.94
CA GLN A 5 28.49 12.43 -41.20
C GLN A 5 29.95 12.13 -40.93
N GLU A 6 30.49 11.02 -41.43
CA GLU A 6 31.93 10.78 -41.42
C GLU A 6 32.64 11.64 -42.46
N ARG A 7 33.80 12.20 -42.08
CA ARG A 7 34.62 13.02 -42.99
C ARG A 7 35.09 12.19 -44.17
N GLY A 8 34.61 12.55 -45.35
CA GLY A 8 34.96 11.89 -46.62
C GLY A 8 34.01 10.83 -47.14
N SER A 9 32.94 10.54 -46.44
CA SER A 9 31.86 9.60 -46.89
C SER A 9 30.67 10.39 -47.44
N THR A 10 30.20 10.02 -48.60
CA THR A 10 28.91 10.48 -49.17
C THR A 10 27.71 9.74 -48.59
N HIS A 11 27.92 8.78 -47.70
CA HIS A 11 26.86 8.03 -47.08
C HIS A 11 26.40 8.69 -45.79
N VAL A 12 25.13 9.04 -45.75
CA VAL A 12 24.44 9.53 -44.53
C VAL A 12 23.84 8.33 -43.83
N TYR A 13 24.37 8.01 -42.65
CA TYR A 13 23.80 6.95 -41.81
C TYR A 13 22.69 7.55 -40.95
N HIS A 14 21.46 7.05 -41.10
CA HIS A 14 20.34 7.37 -40.22
C HIS A 14 20.44 6.49 -38.99
N VAL A 15 20.83 7.08 -37.87
CA VAL A 15 20.81 6.39 -36.57
C VAL A 15 19.41 6.56 -35.99
N ASN A 16 18.66 5.47 -35.92
CA ASN A 16 17.27 5.45 -35.45
C ASN A 16 17.26 5.24 -33.93
N ARG A 17 17.77 6.22 -33.17
CA ARG A 17 17.81 6.19 -31.72
C ARG A 17 16.45 6.57 -31.17
N MET A 18 15.94 5.78 -30.21
CA MET A 18 14.79 6.18 -29.43
C MET A 18 15.17 7.37 -28.53
N SER A 19 14.35 8.40 -28.54
CA SER A 19 14.41 9.48 -27.56
C SER A 19 14.05 8.98 -26.16
N LYS A 20 14.30 9.82 -25.15
CA LYS A 20 13.88 9.50 -23.78
C LYS A 20 12.36 9.31 -23.71
N GLU A 21 11.60 10.17 -24.35
CA GLU A 21 10.13 10.15 -24.37
C GLU A 21 9.61 8.87 -25.05
N GLU A 22 10.21 8.47 -26.17
CA GLU A 22 9.87 7.22 -26.87
C GLU A 22 10.21 6.00 -25.99
N MET A 23 11.32 6.01 -25.28
CA MET A 23 11.72 4.95 -24.36
C MET A 23 10.78 4.89 -23.15
N ASP A 24 10.45 6.02 -22.54
CA ASP A 24 9.51 6.11 -21.41
C ASP A 24 8.11 5.64 -21.86
N HIS A 25 7.69 5.99 -23.07
CA HIS A 25 6.46 5.47 -23.64
C HIS A 25 6.51 3.94 -23.80
N MET A 26 7.57 3.41 -24.42
CA MET A 26 7.76 1.98 -24.59
C MET A 26 7.73 1.24 -23.24
N ILE A 27 8.46 1.73 -22.25
CA ILE A 27 8.48 1.17 -20.89
C ILE A 27 7.06 1.16 -20.28
N SER A 28 6.28 2.22 -20.51
CA SER A 28 4.91 2.35 -19.99
C SER A 28 3.92 1.31 -20.56
N LEU A 29 4.22 0.70 -21.72
CA LEU A 29 3.41 -0.37 -22.30
C LEU A 29 3.51 -1.69 -21.52
N CYS A 30 4.60 -1.88 -20.74
CA CYS A 30 4.75 -3.05 -19.90
C CYS A 30 3.96 -2.89 -18.60
N VAL A 31 2.89 -3.67 -18.45
CA VAL A 31 1.99 -3.60 -17.28
C VAL A 31 2.30 -4.60 -16.18
N HIS A 32 3.42 -5.33 -16.28
CA HIS A 32 3.77 -6.36 -15.29
C HIS A 32 3.88 -5.80 -13.86
N GLU A 33 4.44 -4.61 -13.69
CA GLU A 33 4.61 -3.95 -12.38
C GLU A 33 3.34 -3.24 -11.88
N GLN A 34 2.27 -3.24 -12.67
CA GLN A 34 1.00 -2.67 -12.24
C GLN A 34 0.38 -3.51 -11.11
N PRO A 35 -0.23 -2.88 -10.10
CA PRO A 35 -0.89 -3.62 -9.02
C PRO A 35 -2.07 -4.43 -9.55
N ALA A 36 -2.34 -5.57 -8.93
CA ALA A 36 -3.56 -6.33 -9.19
C ALA A 36 -4.80 -5.46 -8.90
N TYR A 37 -5.93 -5.72 -9.56
CA TYR A 37 -7.15 -4.93 -9.44
C TYR A 37 -7.65 -4.80 -8.00
N CYS A 38 -7.58 -5.89 -7.21
CA CYS A 38 -7.93 -5.86 -5.80
C CYS A 38 -6.98 -4.97 -4.96
N VAL A 39 -5.68 -4.98 -5.29
CA VAL A 39 -4.68 -4.11 -4.64
C VAL A 39 -4.89 -2.65 -5.02
N ALA A 40 -5.15 -2.39 -6.31
CA ALA A 40 -5.38 -1.04 -6.83
C ALA A 40 -6.64 -0.39 -6.24
N ALA A 41 -7.71 -1.18 -6.06
CA ALA A 41 -8.97 -0.71 -5.50
C ALA A 41 -8.92 -0.45 -3.99
N CYS A 42 -7.95 -1.04 -3.29
CA CYS A 42 -7.80 -0.85 -1.84
C CYS A 42 -7.19 0.53 -1.53
N PRO A 43 -7.86 1.41 -0.76
CA PRO A 43 -7.31 2.71 -0.40
C PRO A 43 -6.02 2.60 0.45
N PHE A 44 -5.80 1.46 1.09
CA PHE A 44 -4.61 1.17 1.86
C PHE A 44 -3.52 0.47 1.04
N LYS A 45 -3.79 0.12 -0.23
CA LYS A 45 -2.90 -0.66 -1.11
C LYS A 45 -2.44 -1.97 -0.46
N ALA A 46 -3.38 -2.65 0.21
CA ALA A 46 -3.13 -3.96 0.78
C ALA A 46 -2.64 -4.92 -0.30
N ASP A 47 -1.53 -5.61 -0.07
CA ASP A 47 -1.11 -6.68 -0.98
C ASP A 47 -1.97 -7.92 -0.79
N THR A 48 -3.25 -7.75 -1.13
CA THR A 48 -4.28 -8.78 -1.05
C THR A 48 -3.89 -10.04 -1.81
N LYS A 49 -3.21 -9.87 -2.94
CA LYS A 49 -2.73 -11.00 -3.75
C LYS A 49 -1.74 -11.87 -2.97
N GLU A 50 -0.75 -11.24 -2.33
CA GLU A 50 0.24 -11.96 -1.52
C GLU A 50 -0.39 -12.55 -0.25
N MET A 51 -1.32 -11.82 0.40
CA MET A 51 -2.08 -12.35 1.55
C MET A 51 -2.84 -13.62 1.18
N LEU A 52 -3.61 -13.60 0.08
CA LEU A 52 -4.35 -14.77 -0.41
C LEU A 52 -3.42 -15.94 -0.79
N PHE A 53 -2.25 -15.66 -1.36
CA PHE A 53 -1.25 -16.69 -1.66
C PHE A 53 -0.77 -17.42 -0.42
N TYR A 54 -0.51 -16.70 0.70
CA TYR A 54 -0.10 -17.34 1.94
C TYR A 54 -1.27 -18.02 2.65
N ALA A 55 -2.47 -17.43 2.62
CA ALA A 55 -3.67 -18.05 3.15
C ALA A 55 -4.00 -19.37 2.46
N ALA A 56 -3.93 -19.44 1.12
CA ALA A 56 -4.11 -20.66 0.34
C ALA A 56 -3.13 -21.79 0.72
N LYS A 57 -1.97 -21.45 1.27
CA LYS A 57 -0.97 -22.39 1.79
C LYS A 57 -1.14 -22.70 3.28
N GLY A 58 -2.19 -22.20 3.91
CA GLY A 58 -2.41 -22.33 5.35
C GLY A 58 -1.43 -21.52 6.22
N ASN A 59 -0.62 -20.62 5.61
CA ASN A 59 0.36 -19.83 6.35
C ASN A 59 -0.25 -18.48 6.79
N PHE A 60 -1.21 -18.55 7.71
CA PHE A 60 -1.93 -17.38 8.23
C PHE A 60 -1.00 -16.39 8.94
N LYS A 61 0.09 -16.87 9.55
CA LYS A 61 1.09 -16.01 10.21
C LYS A 61 1.76 -15.06 9.23
N LYS A 62 2.21 -15.56 8.07
CA LYS A 62 2.80 -14.69 7.02
C LYS A 62 1.76 -13.77 6.41
N ALA A 63 0.56 -14.26 6.16
CA ALA A 63 -0.54 -13.45 5.64
C ALA A 63 -0.90 -12.30 6.60
N LEU A 64 -0.99 -12.58 7.91
CA LEU A 64 -1.23 -11.56 8.93
C LEU A 64 -0.09 -10.52 8.96
N GLY A 65 1.16 -10.94 8.85
CA GLY A 65 2.30 -10.02 8.82
C GLY A 65 2.28 -9.04 7.64
N ILE A 66 1.64 -9.39 6.51
CA ILE A 66 1.40 -8.47 5.39
C ILE A 66 0.30 -7.47 5.78
N TYR A 67 -0.79 -7.94 6.38
CA TYR A 67 -1.90 -7.09 6.79
C TYR A 67 -1.53 -6.12 7.92
N GLU A 68 -0.70 -6.54 8.87
CA GLU A 68 -0.16 -5.68 9.94
C GLU A 68 0.70 -4.51 9.44
N LYS A 69 1.28 -4.61 8.23
CA LYS A 69 1.95 -3.47 7.60
C LYS A 69 0.98 -2.36 7.20
N ILE A 70 -0.27 -2.73 6.92
CA ILE A 70 -1.29 -1.80 6.44
C ILE A 70 -1.94 -1.06 7.60
N THR A 71 -2.30 -1.79 8.65
CA THR A 71 -3.03 -1.26 9.80
C THR A 71 -2.46 -1.77 11.12
N PRO A 72 -2.43 -0.92 12.16
CA PRO A 72 -2.09 -1.37 13.50
C PRO A 72 -3.18 -2.22 14.16
N PHE A 73 -4.45 -2.11 13.71
CA PHE A 73 -5.62 -2.79 14.27
C PHE A 73 -6.35 -3.61 13.20
N PRO A 74 -5.82 -4.80 12.85
CA PRO A 74 -6.33 -5.61 11.76
C PRO A 74 -7.79 -6.05 11.93
N MET A 75 -8.22 -6.47 13.13
CA MET A 75 -9.58 -6.94 13.37
C MET A 75 -10.58 -5.80 13.23
N ILE A 76 -10.27 -4.61 13.77
CA ILE A 76 -11.13 -3.44 13.63
C ILE A 76 -11.28 -3.05 12.16
N LEU A 77 -10.16 -3.00 11.42
CA LEU A 77 -10.23 -2.63 10.01
C LEU A 77 -11.03 -3.62 9.18
N CYS A 78 -10.80 -4.92 9.30
CA CYS A 78 -11.51 -5.91 8.48
C CYS A 78 -12.98 -6.05 8.86
N SER A 79 -13.38 -5.76 10.12
CA SER A 79 -14.79 -5.78 10.51
C SER A 79 -15.61 -4.68 9.83
N GLY A 80 -15.04 -3.47 9.72
CA GLY A 80 -15.70 -2.31 9.11
C GLY A 80 -15.30 -2.04 7.65
N CYS A 81 -14.57 -2.95 7.00
CA CYS A 81 -14.17 -2.79 5.60
C CYS A 81 -15.36 -3.03 4.65
N THR A 82 -15.60 -2.12 3.71
CA THR A 82 -16.60 -2.27 2.64
C THR A 82 -16.15 -3.18 1.50
N ALA A 83 -14.91 -3.67 1.55
CA ALA A 83 -14.30 -4.60 0.59
C ALA A 83 -14.34 -4.16 -0.89
N PRO A 84 -13.91 -2.95 -1.26
CA PRO A 84 -13.92 -2.49 -2.65
C PRO A 84 -13.04 -3.37 -3.57
N CYS A 85 -12.13 -4.11 -2.99
CA CYS A 85 -11.28 -5.07 -3.67
C CYS A 85 -12.05 -6.29 -4.22
N GLU A 86 -13.16 -6.70 -3.57
CA GLU A 86 -13.97 -7.84 -4.02
C GLU A 86 -14.68 -7.52 -5.33
N GLU A 87 -15.25 -6.31 -5.45
CA GLU A 87 -15.94 -5.86 -6.67
C GLU A 87 -15.01 -5.76 -7.88
N LYS A 88 -13.72 -5.54 -7.65
CA LYS A 88 -12.69 -5.43 -8.69
C LYS A 88 -11.93 -6.74 -8.90
N CYS A 89 -12.34 -7.83 -8.27
CA CYS A 89 -11.73 -9.13 -8.48
C CYS A 89 -12.00 -9.62 -9.92
N ARG A 90 -10.95 -9.98 -10.64
CA ARG A 90 -11.06 -10.46 -12.04
C ARG A 90 -11.92 -11.72 -12.19
N LEU A 91 -12.03 -12.55 -11.14
CA LEU A 91 -12.91 -13.71 -11.16
C LEU A 91 -14.39 -13.36 -11.30
N CYS A 92 -14.80 -12.13 -10.97
CA CYS A 92 -16.17 -11.67 -11.19
C CYS A 92 -16.59 -11.74 -12.68
N GLU A 93 -15.63 -11.76 -13.61
CA GLU A 93 -15.90 -11.91 -15.06
C GLU A 93 -16.23 -13.33 -15.45
N LEU A 94 -15.86 -14.33 -14.64
CA LEU A 94 -16.08 -15.75 -14.89
C LEU A 94 -17.14 -16.37 -13.96
N GLY A 95 -17.51 -15.68 -12.87
CA GLY A 95 -18.44 -16.16 -11.87
C GLY A 95 -18.36 -15.35 -10.59
N ASP A 96 -18.21 -16.01 -9.44
CA ASP A 96 -18.09 -15.30 -8.16
C ASP A 96 -16.65 -14.82 -7.91
N GLY A 97 -16.49 -13.57 -7.52
CA GLY A 97 -15.24 -13.04 -6.98
C GLY A 97 -14.80 -13.75 -5.70
N ILE A 98 -13.60 -13.44 -5.22
CA ILE A 98 -13.10 -13.94 -3.93
C ILE A 98 -13.76 -13.16 -2.80
N SER A 99 -14.21 -13.84 -1.74
CA SER A 99 -14.65 -13.21 -0.47
C SER A 99 -13.42 -12.76 0.34
N ILE A 100 -12.78 -11.69 -0.12
CA ILE A 100 -11.47 -11.23 0.38
C ILE A 100 -11.58 -10.84 1.85
N ARG A 101 -12.63 -10.07 2.22
CA ARG A 101 -12.86 -9.63 3.61
C ARG A 101 -13.00 -10.79 4.58
N GLU A 102 -13.71 -11.84 4.19
CA GLU A 102 -13.89 -12.99 5.08
C GLU A 102 -12.60 -13.81 5.21
N VAL A 103 -11.78 -13.87 4.16
CA VAL A 103 -10.43 -14.45 4.24
C VAL A 103 -9.53 -13.57 5.13
N GLU A 104 -9.60 -12.24 5.04
CA GLU A 104 -8.87 -11.32 5.93
C GLU A 104 -9.26 -11.52 7.40
N ARG A 105 -10.56 -11.66 7.69
CA ARG A 105 -11.04 -11.99 9.04
C ARG A 105 -10.46 -13.31 9.56
N ALA A 106 -10.44 -14.33 8.70
CA ALA A 106 -9.83 -15.62 9.04
C ALA A 106 -8.31 -15.49 9.26
N ILE A 107 -7.61 -14.68 8.42
CA ILE A 107 -6.18 -14.39 8.59
C ILE A 107 -5.92 -13.76 9.96
N VAL A 108 -6.73 -12.79 10.38
CA VAL A 108 -6.58 -12.13 11.69
C VAL A 108 -6.91 -13.09 12.84
N ARG A 109 -7.95 -13.91 12.69
CA ARG A 109 -8.40 -14.87 13.72
C ARG A 109 -7.40 -16.01 13.93
N TYR A 110 -6.86 -16.58 12.87
CA TYR A 110 -6.00 -17.77 12.92
C TYR A 110 -4.52 -17.46 12.76
N GLY A 111 -4.17 -16.21 12.45
CA GLY A 111 -2.80 -15.77 12.36
C GLY A 111 -2.22 -15.45 13.74
N GLU A 112 -1.01 -15.93 13.99
CA GLU A 112 -0.28 -15.52 15.18
C GLU A 112 0.44 -14.20 14.89
N PRO A 113 0.26 -13.16 15.73
CA PRO A 113 0.99 -11.91 15.59
C PRO A 113 2.51 -12.18 15.56
N GLY A 114 3.19 -11.53 14.66
CA GLY A 114 4.66 -11.57 14.63
C GLY A 114 5.22 -11.02 15.95
N LYS A 115 6.32 -11.61 16.45
CA LYS A 115 7.04 -10.97 17.54
C LYS A 115 7.49 -9.60 17.07
N ARG A 116 7.05 -8.54 17.74
CA ARG A 116 7.57 -7.21 17.48
C ARG A 116 9.08 -7.25 17.75
N SER A 117 9.86 -7.01 16.70
CA SER A 117 11.31 -6.97 16.84
C SER A 117 11.69 -5.81 17.76
N SER A 118 12.28 -6.13 18.89
CA SER A 118 12.85 -5.16 19.83
C SER A 118 14.22 -4.64 19.37
N VAL A 119 14.70 -5.09 18.20
CA VAL A 119 16.05 -4.78 17.73
C VAL A 119 16.09 -3.33 17.25
N PHE A 120 16.74 -2.47 18.04
CA PHE A 120 17.17 -1.11 17.71
C PHE A 120 16.13 -0.21 17.02
N ARG A 121 14.96 -0.05 17.63
CA ARG A 121 14.02 0.98 17.21
C ARG A 121 14.45 2.33 17.81
N ILE A 122 15.04 3.20 17.00
CA ILE A 122 15.38 4.55 17.41
C ILE A 122 14.11 5.40 17.39
N ARG A 123 13.64 5.81 18.57
CA ARG A 123 12.51 6.73 18.67
C ARG A 123 12.87 8.11 18.16
N LYS A 124 11.92 8.77 17.53
CA LYS A 124 12.04 10.16 17.17
C LYS A 124 12.05 11.02 18.44
N LYS A 125 12.70 12.18 18.40
CA LYS A 125 12.83 13.06 19.56
C LYS A 125 11.56 13.87 19.84
N LYS A 126 10.78 14.14 18.79
CA LYS A 126 9.57 14.95 18.85
C LYS A 126 8.38 14.16 19.38
N LYS A 127 7.61 14.76 20.27
CA LYS A 127 6.49 14.13 20.97
C LYS A 127 5.15 14.59 20.39
N ALA A 128 4.24 13.63 20.22
CA ALA A 128 2.85 13.91 19.90
C ALA A 128 1.95 13.68 21.12
N VAL A 129 0.90 14.48 21.25
CA VAL A 129 -0.19 14.21 22.19
C VAL A 129 -1.47 14.00 21.42
N ILE A 130 -2.30 13.06 21.89
CA ILE A 130 -3.60 12.74 21.29
C ILE A 130 -4.65 12.89 22.38
N PHE A 131 -5.65 13.74 22.16
CA PHE A 131 -6.76 13.96 23.09
C PHE A 131 -8.04 13.31 22.58
N GLY A 132 -8.68 12.53 23.45
CA GLY A 132 -9.95 11.87 23.18
C GLY A 132 -9.83 10.44 22.73
N SER A 133 -10.98 9.84 22.48
CA SER A 133 -11.18 8.44 22.07
C SER A 133 -11.94 8.33 20.77
N GLY A 134 -12.10 7.11 20.29
CA GLY A 134 -12.76 6.76 19.04
C GLY A 134 -11.79 6.22 17.98
N LEU A 135 -12.34 5.89 16.82
CA LEU A 135 -11.58 5.23 15.74
C LEU A 135 -10.40 6.05 15.24
N PHE A 136 -10.59 7.34 14.99
CA PHE A 136 -9.51 8.19 14.45
C PHE A 136 -8.32 8.31 15.41
N PRO A 137 -8.49 8.70 16.69
CA PRO A 137 -7.39 8.73 17.66
C PRO A 137 -6.70 7.37 17.83
N LEU A 138 -7.48 6.28 17.84
CA LEU A 138 -6.96 4.92 17.97
C LEU A 138 -6.03 4.56 16.80
N PHE A 139 -6.51 4.69 15.55
CA PHE A 139 -5.69 4.41 14.38
C PHE A 139 -4.49 5.34 14.28
N LEU A 140 -4.66 6.63 14.61
CA LEU A 140 -3.58 7.61 14.60
C LEU A 140 -2.46 7.25 15.59
N ALA A 141 -2.82 6.86 16.81
CA ALA A 141 -1.85 6.40 17.82
C ALA A 141 -0.99 5.24 17.27
N GLY A 142 -1.62 4.24 16.68
CA GLY A 142 -0.91 3.11 16.07
C GLY A 142 -0.07 3.48 14.85
N GLU A 143 -0.51 4.39 14.00
CA GLU A 143 0.28 4.86 12.85
C GLU A 143 1.48 5.72 13.31
N LEU A 144 1.35 6.50 14.38
CA LEU A 144 2.47 7.24 14.98
C LEU A 144 3.48 6.29 15.62
N GLU A 145 3.02 5.23 16.30
CA GLU A 145 3.93 4.19 16.84
C GLU A 145 4.72 3.51 15.71
N LYS A 146 4.07 3.17 14.58
CA LYS A 146 4.75 2.61 13.41
C LYS A 146 5.81 3.56 12.84
N LYS A 147 5.60 4.87 12.91
CA LYS A 147 6.56 5.90 12.51
C LYS A 147 7.57 6.26 13.61
N MET A 148 7.53 5.56 14.75
CA MET A 148 8.46 5.74 15.88
C MET A 148 8.33 7.08 16.60
N TYR A 149 7.16 7.72 16.56
CA TYR A 149 6.87 8.90 17.37
C TYR A 149 6.45 8.50 18.79
N PRO A 150 7.09 9.05 19.84
CA PRO A 150 6.54 8.99 21.19
C PRO A 150 5.19 9.71 21.19
N ALA A 151 4.14 8.99 21.57
CA ALA A 151 2.80 9.57 21.66
C ALA A 151 2.18 9.28 23.02
N THR A 152 1.53 10.30 23.60
CA THR A 152 0.75 10.17 24.83
C THR A 152 -0.71 10.41 24.51
N ILE A 153 -1.56 9.45 24.87
CA ILE A 153 -3.00 9.49 24.65
C ILE A 153 -3.69 9.83 25.98
N TYR A 154 -4.43 10.93 25.99
CA TYR A 154 -5.27 11.36 27.11
C TYR A 154 -6.71 11.05 26.79
N CYS A 155 -7.35 10.17 27.58
CA CYS A 155 -8.70 9.71 27.32
C CYS A 155 -9.54 9.57 28.60
N GLN A 156 -10.87 9.53 28.44
CA GLN A 156 -11.82 9.44 29.56
C GLN A 156 -12.07 8.00 30.03
N GLU A 157 -11.78 7.03 29.18
CA GLU A 157 -11.95 5.61 29.46
C GLU A 157 -11.03 5.19 30.62
N LYS A 158 -11.42 4.10 31.29
CA LYS A 158 -10.74 3.60 32.49
C LYS A 158 -9.55 2.68 32.21
N ASP A 159 -9.54 2.03 31.03
CA ASP A 159 -8.55 1.03 30.61
C ASP A 159 -8.55 0.82 29.10
N TYR A 160 -7.62 -0.01 28.61
CA TYR A 160 -7.51 -0.36 27.19
C TYR A 160 -8.75 -1.04 26.61
N GLU A 161 -9.43 -1.91 27.37
CA GLU A 161 -10.61 -2.62 26.89
C GLU A 161 -11.77 -1.66 26.71
N ALA A 162 -12.01 -0.77 27.70
CA ALA A 162 -13.02 0.27 27.59
C ALA A 162 -12.76 1.21 26.41
N TYR A 163 -11.48 1.53 26.16
CA TYR A 163 -11.07 2.39 25.03
C TYR A 163 -11.40 1.72 23.68
N ILE A 164 -11.12 0.42 23.54
CA ILE A 164 -11.46 -0.33 22.29
C ILE A 164 -12.96 -0.46 22.13
N VAL A 165 -13.70 -0.77 23.19
CA VAL A 165 -15.19 -0.88 23.14
C VAL A 165 -15.81 0.45 22.73
N ALA A 166 -15.31 1.58 23.27
CA ALA A 166 -15.79 2.91 22.88
C ALA A 166 -15.47 3.25 21.41
N ALA A 167 -14.32 2.79 20.88
CA ALA A 167 -13.92 3.04 19.52
C ALA A 167 -14.63 2.14 18.49
N ALA A 168 -14.90 0.88 18.81
CA ALA A 168 -15.46 -0.13 17.90
C ALA A 168 -16.50 -1.02 18.61
N PRO A 169 -17.67 -0.48 18.95
CA PRO A 169 -18.69 -1.18 19.76
C PRO A 169 -19.32 -2.38 19.06
N GLU A 170 -19.17 -2.50 17.74
CA GLU A 170 -19.67 -3.62 16.93
C GLU A 170 -18.80 -4.89 16.99
N LEU A 171 -17.61 -4.81 17.60
CA LEU A 171 -16.74 -5.97 17.75
C LEU A 171 -17.27 -6.94 18.81
N SER A 172 -16.98 -8.23 18.62
CA SER A 172 -17.22 -9.22 19.68
C SER A 172 -16.36 -8.93 20.92
N GLU A 173 -16.84 -9.34 22.10
CA GLU A 173 -16.10 -9.16 23.35
C GLU A 173 -14.69 -9.80 23.32
N SER A 174 -14.56 -10.95 22.63
CA SER A 174 -13.27 -11.61 22.44
C SER A 174 -12.33 -10.81 21.54
N ASP A 175 -12.87 -10.20 20.47
CA ASP A 175 -12.06 -9.39 19.54
C ASP A 175 -11.64 -8.08 20.20
N CYS A 176 -12.53 -7.44 20.99
CA CYS A 176 -12.20 -6.27 21.79
C CYS A 176 -11.02 -6.55 22.75
N ARG A 177 -11.06 -7.68 23.47
CA ARG A 177 -9.96 -8.09 24.37
C ARG A 177 -8.65 -8.33 23.62
N ASN A 178 -8.71 -8.93 22.43
CA ASN A 178 -7.53 -9.19 21.62
C ASN A 178 -6.91 -7.88 21.10
N GLU A 179 -7.72 -6.94 20.63
CA GLU A 179 -7.24 -5.63 20.19
C GLU A 179 -6.74 -4.77 21.36
N ALA A 180 -7.37 -4.86 22.55
CA ALA A 180 -6.89 -4.22 23.77
C ALA A 180 -5.51 -4.74 24.20
N LYS A 181 -5.27 -6.06 24.13
CA LYS A 181 -3.94 -6.66 24.35
C LYS A 181 -2.93 -6.17 23.30
N ARG A 182 -3.34 -6.06 22.05
CA ARG A 182 -2.51 -5.51 20.98
C ARG A 182 -2.13 -4.07 21.29
N LEU A 183 -3.09 -3.23 21.64
CA LEU A 183 -2.89 -1.83 22.01
C LEU A 183 -1.95 -1.69 23.21
N SER A 184 -2.16 -2.47 24.28
CA SER A 184 -1.30 -2.44 25.47
C SER A 184 0.14 -2.89 25.23
N SER A 185 0.38 -3.65 24.14
CA SER A 185 1.73 -4.07 23.74
C SER A 185 2.48 -3.05 22.86
N MET A 186 1.79 -1.97 22.46
CA MET A 186 2.41 -0.89 21.69
C MET A 186 3.27 0.01 22.58
N ASP A 187 4.24 0.64 21.94
CA ASP A 187 5.14 1.58 22.62
C ASP A 187 4.51 2.98 22.68
N LEU A 188 3.34 3.05 23.34
CA LEU A 188 2.50 4.25 23.52
C LEU A 188 2.24 4.48 25.01
N SER A 189 2.11 5.74 25.40
CA SER A 189 1.73 6.13 26.75
C SER A 189 0.24 6.45 26.79
N PHE A 190 -0.49 5.86 27.75
CA PHE A 190 -1.91 6.13 27.97
C PHE A 190 -2.12 6.74 29.35
N GLU A 191 -2.88 7.83 29.40
CA GLU A 191 -3.39 8.46 30.62
C GLU A 191 -4.92 8.31 30.60
N PHE A 192 -5.40 7.35 31.38
CA PHE A 192 -6.82 6.99 31.48
C PHE A 192 -7.56 7.86 32.52
N GLY A 193 -8.88 7.99 32.37
CA GLY A 193 -9.75 8.70 33.32
C GLY A 193 -9.53 10.21 33.36
N CYS A 194 -8.94 10.78 32.32
CA CYS A 194 -8.67 12.21 32.26
C CYS A 194 -9.95 13.03 32.04
N SER A 195 -10.10 14.15 32.77
CA SER A 195 -11.08 15.16 32.40
C SER A 195 -10.55 15.96 31.21
N LEU A 196 -11.16 15.82 30.04
CA LEU A 196 -10.77 16.54 28.83
C LEU A 196 -11.45 17.94 28.79
N ASP A 197 -11.21 18.74 29.84
CA ASP A 197 -11.60 20.15 29.89
C ASP A 197 -10.54 21.06 29.24
N LEU A 198 -10.93 22.26 28.88
CA LEU A 198 -10.04 23.20 28.21
C LEU A 198 -8.77 23.57 29.00
N PRO A 199 -8.82 23.79 30.35
CA PRO A 199 -7.62 24.06 31.12
C PRO A 199 -6.61 22.91 31.07
N PHE A 200 -7.07 21.67 31.28
CA PHE A 200 -6.23 20.48 31.25
C PHE A 200 -5.60 20.29 29.87
N ILE A 201 -6.41 20.36 28.79
CA ILE A 201 -5.91 20.18 27.42
C ILE A 201 -4.84 21.23 27.11
N ARG A 202 -5.10 22.52 27.42
CA ARG A 202 -4.14 23.61 27.15
C ARG A 202 -2.84 23.49 27.96
N GLU A 203 -2.89 22.90 29.14
CA GLU A 203 -1.69 22.58 29.90
C GLU A 203 -0.85 21.51 29.20
N LYS A 204 -1.48 20.40 28.84
CA LYS A 204 -0.80 19.26 28.18
C LYS A 204 -0.32 19.56 26.77
N MET A 205 -0.98 20.44 26.02
CA MET A 205 -0.49 20.93 24.73
C MET A 205 0.91 21.59 24.81
N LYS A 206 1.25 22.22 25.93
CA LYS A 206 2.57 22.88 26.10
C LYS A 206 3.73 21.88 26.16
N GLU A 207 3.46 20.62 26.47
CA GLU A 207 4.45 19.56 26.62
C GLU A 207 4.73 18.82 25.29
N ALA A 208 4.00 19.16 24.23
CA ALA A 208 4.02 18.46 22.95
C ALA A 208 4.56 19.32 21.81
N ASP A 209 5.21 18.66 20.86
CA ASP A 209 5.61 19.27 19.60
C ASP A 209 4.48 19.28 18.57
N VAL A 210 3.57 18.29 18.64
CA VAL A 210 2.39 18.19 17.77
C VAL A 210 1.17 17.78 18.58
N VAL A 211 0.06 18.45 18.33
CA VAL A 211 -1.22 18.22 18.99
C VAL A 211 -2.17 17.53 18.03
N CYS A 212 -2.70 16.40 18.47
CA CYS A 212 -3.72 15.64 17.76
C CYS A 212 -4.95 15.49 18.66
N ALA A 213 -6.14 15.46 18.07
CA ALA A 213 -7.35 15.35 18.84
C ALA A 213 -8.46 14.59 18.08
N SER A 214 -9.39 13.97 18.84
CA SER A 214 -10.67 13.56 18.30
C SER A 214 -11.43 14.78 17.79
N GLU A 215 -12.38 14.57 16.86
CA GLU A 215 -13.16 15.68 16.30
C GLU A 215 -13.94 16.45 17.39
N GLU A 216 -14.45 15.74 18.41
CA GLU A 216 -15.15 16.36 19.54
C GLU A 216 -14.24 17.32 20.31
N VAL A 217 -13.03 16.90 20.63
CA VAL A 217 -12.07 17.72 21.37
C VAL A 217 -11.55 18.86 20.49
N ALA A 218 -11.29 18.60 19.22
CA ALA A 218 -10.83 19.61 18.27
C ALA A 218 -11.85 20.73 18.09
N LYS A 219 -13.16 20.42 18.07
CA LYS A 219 -14.24 21.42 18.05
C LYS A 219 -14.30 22.28 19.32
N LYS A 220 -13.98 21.71 20.49
CA LYS A 220 -13.89 22.49 21.73
C LYS A 220 -12.73 23.48 21.71
N LEU A 221 -11.61 23.13 21.04
CA LEU A 221 -10.42 23.95 20.95
C LEU A 221 -10.49 25.03 19.85
N ALA A 222 -11.08 24.67 18.72
CA ALA A 222 -11.20 25.52 17.52
C ALA A 222 -12.58 25.33 16.88
N PRO A 223 -13.66 25.92 17.44
CA PRO A 223 -15.03 25.66 17.01
C PRO A 223 -15.34 26.20 15.61
N GLU A 224 -14.68 27.27 15.20
CA GLU A 224 -14.89 27.94 13.91
C GLU A 224 -14.10 27.27 12.75
N GLU A 225 -13.22 26.33 13.05
CA GLU A 225 -12.33 25.73 12.08
C GLU A 225 -12.64 24.24 11.86
N THR A 226 -12.68 23.81 10.61
CA THR A 226 -12.76 22.40 10.24
C THR A 226 -11.41 21.90 9.75
N ALA A 227 -11.10 20.62 10.00
CA ALA A 227 -9.89 20.02 9.48
C ALA A 227 -9.99 19.90 7.96
N ASP A 228 -8.91 20.23 7.26
CA ASP A 228 -8.77 19.96 5.84
C ASP A 228 -8.77 18.43 5.59
N ALA A 229 -9.56 17.99 4.64
CA ALA A 229 -9.77 16.56 4.37
C ALA A 229 -8.58 15.85 3.73
N GLU A 230 -7.63 16.59 3.15
CA GLU A 230 -6.41 16.01 2.56
C GLU A 230 -5.30 15.87 3.60
N ILE A 231 -5.12 16.89 4.43
CA ILE A 231 -4.01 16.94 5.38
C ILE A 231 -4.41 16.64 6.82
N MET A 232 -5.71 16.51 7.11
CA MET A 232 -6.22 16.25 8.46
C MET A 232 -5.73 17.30 9.49
N LEU A 233 -5.66 18.57 9.11
CA LEU A 233 -5.12 19.66 9.91
C LEU A 233 -6.11 20.82 9.99
N ARG A 234 -6.32 21.35 11.18
CA ARG A 234 -6.88 22.68 11.44
C ARG A 234 -5.73 23.67 11.43
N GLU A 235 -5.52 24.35 10.30
CA GLU A 235 -4.26 25.06 10.01
C GLU A 235 -4.01 26.21 10.96
N GLN A 236 -5.04 27.02 11.30
CA GLN A 236 -4.90 28.17 12.18
C GLN A 236 -4.66 27.73 13.64
N ALA A 237 -5.33 26.66 14.08
CA ALA A 237 -5.18 26.10 15.40
C ALA A 237 -3.93 25.22 15.56
N GLY A 238 -3.36 24.73 14.46
CA GLY A 238 -2.24 23.79 14.48
C GLY A 238 -2.60 22.41 15.06
N ILE A 239 -3.88 22.00 14.94
CA ILE A 239 -4.40 20.77 15.52
C ILE A 239 -4.66 19.73 14.43
N VAL A 240 -4.03 18.57 14.55
CA VAL A 240 -4.29 17.42 13.67
C VAL A 240 -5.56 16.70 14.15
N SER A 241 -6.59 16.69 13.33
CA SER A 241 -7.87 16.02 13.63
C SER A 241 -8.52 15.50 12.36
N GLY A 242 -9.42 14.54 12.48
CA GLY A 242 -10.14 13.98 11.33
C GLY A 242 -11.54 13.54 11.71
N LEU A 243 -12.50 13.86 10.83
CA LEU A 243 -13.85 13.35 10.91
C LEU A 243 -13.87 11.97 10.22
N ALA A 244 -14.44 10.97 10.90
CA ALA A 244 -14.60 9.63 10.37
C ALA A 244 -16.07 9.21 10.46
N GLN A 245 -16.64 8.77 9.35
CA GLN A 245 -18.00 8.25 9.28
C GLN A 245 -18.03 6.70 9.29
N SER A 246 -16.89 6.10 8.99
CA SER A 246 -16.71 4.65 8.97
C SER A 246 -15.33 4.26 9.50
N VAL A 247 -15.15 2.96 9.78
CA VAL A 247 -13.84 2.39 10.15
C VAL A 247 -12.79 2.65 9.07
N MET A 248 -13.16 2.51 7.80
CA MET A 248 -12.25 2.77 6.68
C MET A 248 -11.84 4.23 6.61
N ASP A 249 -12.79 5.16 6.78
CA ASP A 249 -12.50 6.59 6.77
C ASP A 249 -11.57 6.96 7.93
N ALA A 250 -11.82 6.42 9.13
CA ALA A 250 -10.99 6.65 10.30
C ALA A 250 -9.55 6.17 10.09
N ALA A 251 -9.39 4.94 9.60
CA ALA A 251 -8.08 4.36 9.34
C ALA A 251 -7.31 5.13 8.24
N PHE A 252 -8.02 5.56 7.19
CA PHE A 252 -7.42 6.31 6.09
C PHE A 252 -7.06 7.75 6.52
N ALA A 253 -7.96 8.43 7.24
CA ALA A 253 -7.70 9.73 7.82
C ALA A 253 -6.51 9.70 8.79
N ALA A 254 -6.41 8.67 9.63
CA ALA A 254 -5.29 8.49 10.54
C ALA A 254 -3.94 8.31 9.83
N LYS A 255 -3.90 7.59 8.70
CA LYS A 255 -2.68 7.48 7.86
C LYS A 255 -2.28 8.84 7.30
N ARG A 256 -3.23 9.60 6.77
CA ARG A 256 -3.00 10.97 6.28
C ARG A 256 -2.51 11.88 7.40
N ALA A 257 -3.16 11.83 8.57
CA ALA A 257 -2.77 12.58 9.76
C ALA A 257 -1.36 12.24 10.22
N ALA A 258 -0.99 10.96 10.24
CA ALA A 258 0.36 10.55 10.60
C ALA A 258 1.44 11.03 9.61
N LEU A 259 1.10 11.19 8.33
CA LEU A 259 1.97 11.85 7.35
C LEU A 259 2.05 13.36 7.62
N THR A 260 0.93 14.00 7.92
CA THR A 260 0.89 15.42 8.31
C THR A 260 1.78 15.69 9.53
N VAL A 261 1.66 14.87 10.58
CA VAL A 261 2.55 14.96 11.77
C VAL A 261 4.02 14.84 11.37
N ASP A 262 4.34 13.89 10.51
CA ASP A 262 5.72 13.65 10.05
C ASP A 262 6.29 14.84 9.27
N LEU A 263 5.47 15.47 8.41
CA LEU A 263 5.86 16.65 7.63
C LEU A 263 6.00 17.90 8.51
N LEU A 264 5.04 18.14 9.41
CA LEU A 264 5.08 19.28 10.34
C LEU A 264 6.32 19.24 11.23
N VAL A 265 6.65 18.07 11.79
CA VAL A 265 7.85 17.87 12.61
C VAL A 265 9.14 18.17 11.85
N GLN A 266 9.17 17.94 10.55
CA GLN A 266 10.31 18.21 9.67
C GLN A 266 10.29 19.65 9.10
N ASN A 267 9.33 20.49 9.49
CA ASN A 267 9.09 21.83 8.93
C ASN A 267 8.86 21.81 7.40
N LEU A 268 8.22 20.76 6.90
CA LEU A 268 7.83 20.63 5.50
C LEU A 268 6.34 20.97 5.34
N SER A 269 5.97 21.34 4.11
CA SER A 269 4.56 21.58 3.78
C SER A 269 3.72 20.31 4.01
N PRO A 270 2.60 20.38 4.73
CA PRO A 270 1.72 19.23 4.96
C PRO A 270 1.07 18.68 3.69
N HIS A 271 1.11 19.43 2.58
CA HIS A 271 0.63 18.99 1.25
C HIS A 271 1.65 18.18 0.46
N SER A 272 2.90 18.06 0.93
CA SER A 272 3.96 17.35 0.20
C SER A 272 3.74 15.84 0.17
N ASN A 273 4.16 15.19 -0.94
CA ASN A 273 4.23 13.73 -1.08
C ASN A 273 2.90 12.95 -0.92
N ARG A 274 1.75 13.55 -1.28
CA ARG A 274 0.44 12.91 -1.15
C ARG A 274 -0.06 12.20 -2.40
N GLY A 275 0.63 12.32 -3.52
CA GLY A 275 0.21 11.74 -4.80
C GLY A 275 0.10 10.21 -4.85
N SER A 276 0.60 9.51 -3.82
CA SER A 276 0.50 8.06 -3.71
C SER A 276 -0.59 7.57 -2.75
N GLU A 277 -1.38 8.46 -2.14
CA GLU A 277 -2.44 8.09 -1.21
C GLU A 277 -3.70 7.58 -1.92
N GLY A 278 -4.43 6.68 -1.25
CA GLY A 278 -5.71 6.16 -1.71
C GLY A 278 -5.64 5.09 -2.79
N ALA A 279 -6.82 4.72 -3.29
CA ALA A 279 -6.98 3.78 -4.38
C ALA A 279 -6.40 4.35 -5.69
N VAL A 280 -5.93 3.47 -6.55
CA VAL A 280 -5.35 3.85 -7.85
C VAL A 280 -6.01 3.05 -8.98
N THR A 281 -5.86 3.52 -10.20
CA THR A 281 -6.24 2.75 -11.38
C THR A 281 -5.12 1.80 -11.78
N THR A 282 -5.48 0.68 -12.41
CA THR A 282 -4.52 -0.28 -12.93
C THR A 282 -4.88 -0.68 -14.37
N ARG A 283 -3.86 -0.98 -15.15
CA ARG A 283 -3.98 -1.54 -16.50
C ARG A 283 -3.43 -2.96 -16.56
N LEU A 284 -3.28 -3.62 -15.41
CA LEU A 284 -2.72 -4.97 -15.36
C LEU A 284 -3.53 -5.92 -16.23
N TYR A 285 -2.88 -6.46 -17.24
CA TYR A 285 -3.46 -7.55 -18.03
C TYR A 285 -3.30 -8.88 -17.28
N THR A 286 -4.35 -9.69 -17.29
CA THR A 286 -4.32 -11.06 -16.79
C THR A 286 -4.98 -11.94 -17.82
N ASN A 287 -4.25 -12.91 -18.34
CA ASN A 287 -4.81 -13.89 -19.27
C ASN A 287 -5.76 -14.81 -18.52
N MET A 288 -7.02 -14.83 -18.95
CA MET A 288 -8.10 -15.65 -18.37
C MET A 288 -8.59 -16.72 -19.32
N GLU A 289 -7.91 -16.89 -20.47
CA GLU A 289 -8.28 -17.88 -21.48
C GLU A 289 -8.20 -19.30 -20.90
N GLY A 290 -9.26 -20.08 -21.10
CA GLY A 290 -9.37 -21.44 -20.57
C GLY A 290 -9.63 -21.57 -19.08
N MET A 291 -9.69 -20.46 -18.32
CA MET A 291 -10.06 -20.49 -16.91
C MET A 291 -11.56 -20.75 -16.75
N LYS A 292 -11.90 -21.54 -15.74
CA LYS A 292 -13.31 -21.82 -15.39
C LYS A 292 -13.68 -21.03 -14.15
N GLY A 293 -14.85 -20.39 -14.19
CA GLY A 293 -15.45 -19.76 -13.02
C GLY A 293 -15.80 -20.82 -11.95
N SER A 294 -15.67 -20.43 -10.70
CA SER A 294 -16.08 -21.25 -9.56
C SER A 294 -16.94 -20.41 -8.61
N LYS A 295 -17.83 -21.08 -7.89
CA LYS A 295 -18.61 -20.41 -6.85
C LYS A 295 -17.76 -20.11 -5.63
N LYS A 296 -18.05 -19.00 -4.94
CA LYS A 296 -17.42 -18.70 -3.65
C LYS A 296 -17.81 -19.74 -2.60
N ILE A 297 -16.93 -19.99 -1.65
CA ILE A 297 -17.22 -20.86 -0.51
C ILE A 297 -18.29 -20.20 0.34
N PRO A 298 -19.38 -20.92 0.71
CA PRO A 298 -20.39 -20.38 1.62
C PRO A 298 -19.78 -19.97 2.95
N CYS A 299 -20.10 -18.77 3.43
CA CYS A 299 -19.62 -18.26 4.70
C CYS A 299 -20.72 -18.37 5.76
N SER A 300 -20.39 -18.89 6.94
CA SER A 300 -21.29 -18.90 8.09
C SER A 300 -21.36 -17.51 8.75
N ILE A 301 -22.29 -17.33 9.68
CA ILE A 301 -22.42 -16.09 10.48
C ILE A 301 -21.13 -15.80 11.27
N ASP A 302 -20.45 -16.86 11.70
CA ASP A 302 -19.20 -16.76 12.48
C ASP A 302 -17.95 -16.51 11.61
N GLY A 303 -18.12 -16.39 10.30
CA GLY A 303 -17.04 -16.27 9.34
C GLY A 303 -16.51 -17.63 8.87
N TYR A 304 -15.40 -17.63 8.11
CA TYR A 304 -14.77 -18.86 7.64
C TYR A 304 -14.03 -19.61 8.76
N SER A 305 -14.15 -20.94 8.75
CA SER A 305 -13.17 -21.82 9.40
C SER A 305 -11.81 -21.70 8.71
N LYS A 306 -10.79 -22.29 9.32
CA LYS A 306 -9.44 -22.27 8.75
C LYS A 306 -9.39 -22.97 7.39
N GLU A 307 -10.07 -24.07 7.25
CA GLU A 307 -10.16 -24.89 6.04
C GLU A 307 -10.93 -24.16 4.93
N GLU A 308 -12.07 -23.56 5.25
CA GLU A 308 -12.87 -22.78 4.31
C GLU A 308 -12.12 -21.56 3.79
N ALA A 309 -11.38 -20.85 4.65
CA ALA A 309 -10.55 -19.73 4.25
C ALA A 309 -9.41 -20.15 3.30
N ILE A 310 -8.81 -21.32 3.53
CA ILE A 310 -7.79 -21.89 2.64
C ILE A 310 -8.40 -22.21 1.26
N GLU A 311 -9.57 -22.86 1.23
CA GLU A 311 -10.23 -23.21 -0.03
C GLU A 311 -10.69 -21.97 -0.80
N GLU A 312 -11.24 -20.96 -0.11
CA GLU A 312 -11.59 -19.69 -0.75
C GLU A 312 -10.35 -18.97 -1.31
N ALA A 313 -9.26 -18.92 -0.55
CA ALA A 313 -8.01 -18.31 -0.97
C ALA A 313 -7.37 -19.02 -2.18
N LYS A 314 -7.52 -20.36 -2.30
CA LYS A 314 -7.03 -21.14 -3.46
C LYS A 314 -7.71 -20.78 -4.78
N ARG A 315 -8.90 -20.19 -4.75
CA ARG A 315 -9.58 -19.70 -5.95
C ARG A 315 -8.86 -18.52 -6.59
N CYS A 316 -7.96 -17.83 -5.86
CA CYS A 316 -7.26 -16.66 -6.36
C CYS A 316 -6.32 -17.02 -7.51
N ILE A 317 -6.56 -16.42 -8.68
CA ILE A 317 -5.76 -16.63 -9.91
C ILE A 317 -4.41 -15.91 -9.90
N GLN A 318 -4.07 -15.21 -8.83
CA GLN A 318 -2.79 -14.50 -8.67
C GLN A 318 -2.47 -13.59 -9.87
N CYS A 319 -3.38 -12.66 -10.18
CA CYS A 319 -3.32 -11.77 -11.34
C CYS A 319 -1.90 -11.24 -11.63
N HIS A 320 -1.39 -11.49 -12.83
CA HIS A 320 -0.10 -11.02 -13.32
C HIS A 320 -0.08 -11.05 -14.85
N CYS A 321 0.83 -10.31 -15.45
CA CYS A 321 1.07 -10.33 -16.89
C CYS A 321 2.46 -10.91 -17.17
N ASP A 322 2.52 -12.04 -17.88
CA ASP A 322 3.76 -12.72 -18.28
C ASP A 322 3.69 -13.33 -19.70
N GLU A 323 2.78 -12.83 -20.54
CA GLU A 323 2.56 -13.39 -21.90
C GLU A 323 3.84 -13.39 -22.74
N CYS A 324 4.60 -12.31 -22.71
CA CYS A 324 5.89 -12.22 -23.40
C CYS A 324 6.94 -13.18 -22.80
N MET A 325 6.88 -13.48 -21.50
CA MET A 325 7.78 -14.44 -20.85
C MET A 325 7.51 -15.88 -21.29
N LYS A 326 6.26 -16.22 -21.63
CA LYS A 326 5.88 -17.55 -22.13
C LYS A 326 6.43 -17.82 -23.54
N SER A 327 6.50 -16.79 -24.37
CA SER A 327 6.88 -16.90 -25.78
C SER A 327 8.35 -16.59 -26.08
N CYS A 328 8.99 -15.72 -25.29
CA CYS A 328 10.33 -15.21 -25.58
C CYS A 328 11.42 -15.92 -24.76
N VAL A 329 12.29 -16.68 -25.43
CA VAL A 329 13.44 -17.36 -24.80
C VAL A 329 14.40 -16.36 -24.16
N TYR A 330 14.63 -15.24 -24.82
CA TYR A 330 15.50 -14.17 -24.33
C TYR A 330 15.03 -13.63 -22.97
N LEU A 331 13.74 -13.28 -22.83
CA LEU A 331 13.20 -12.76 -21.57
C LEU A 331 13.26 -13.81 -20.46
N ARG A 332 12.99 -15.09 -20.78
CA ARG A 332 13.11 -16.20 -19.82
C ARG A 332 14.53 -16.43 -19.34
N GLU A 333 15.50 -16.34 -20.23
CA GLU A 333 16.93 -16.49 -19.88
C GLU A 333 17.37 -15.42 -18.88
N TYR A 334 17.02 -14.16 -19.13
CA TYR A 334 17.38 -13.06 -18.24
C TYR A 334 16.44 -12.93 -17.02
N LYS A 335 15.34 -13.70 -16.98
CA LYS A 335 14.35 -13.70 -15.88
C LYS A 335 13.83 -12.29 -15.53
N LYS A 336 13.70 -11.44 -16.52
CA LYS A 336 13.28 -10.05 -16.38
C LYS A 336 12.15 -9.72 -17.34
N HIS A 337 11.15 -9.02 -16.84
CA HIS A 337 10.09 -8.50 -17.69
C HIS A 337 10.59 -7.36 -18.57
N PRO A 338 9.98 -7.13 -19.74
CA PRO A 338 10.47 -6.20 -20.75
C PRO A 338 10.65 -4.78 -20.24
N GLY A 339 9.70 -4.24 -19.43
CA GLY A 339 9.78 -2.89 -18.92
C GLY A 339 10.99 -2.65 -18.01
N LEU A 340 11.30 -3.60 -17.12
CA LEU A 340 12.49 -3.54 -16.27
C LEU A 340 13.75 -3.65 -17.11
N LEU A 341 13.80 -4.63 -18.04
CA LEU A 341 14.96 -4.85 -18.89
C LEU A 341 15.24 -3.65 -19.79
N ALA A 342 14.19 -3.03 -20.35
CA ALA A 342 14.31 -1.81 -21.16
C ALA A 342 14.88 -0.64 -20.35
N ARG A 343 14.43 -0.43 -19.12
CA ARG A 343 15.00 0.57 -18.20
C ARG A 343 16.49 0.36 -17.95
N GLU A 344 16.88 -0.88 -17.66
CA GLU A 344 18.28 -1.24 -17.40
C GLU A 344 19.14 -1.02 -18.66
N ILE A 345 18.65 -1.42 -19.83
CA ILE A 345 19.33 -1.21 -21.11
C ILE A 345 19.46 0.30 -21.39
N TYR A 346 18.39 1.07 -21.20
CA TYR A 346 18.44 2.52 -21.39
C TYR A 346 19.45 3.18 -20.44
N ASN A 347 19.42 2.85 -19.16
CA ASN A 347 20.40 3.37 -18.21
C ASN A 347 21.83 3.00 -18.58
N ASN A 348 22.06 1.78 -19.10
CA ASN A 348 23.37 1.35 -19.58
C ASN A 348 23.88 2.20 -20.74
N THR A 349 23.00 2.67 -21.64
CA THR A 349 23.38 3.56 -22.75
C THR A 349 23.73 4.97 -22.30
N GLN A 350 23.38 5.36 -21.05
CA GLN A 350 23.70 6.68 -20.48
C GLN A 350 25.00 6.68 -19.67
N ILE A 351 25.64 5.53 -19.48
CA ILE A 351 26.93 5.42 -18.76
C ILE A 351 28.03 5.98 -19.65
N ILE A 352 28.74 7.05 -19.17
CA ILE A 352 29.86 7.64 -19.88
C ILE A 352 31.16 6.88 -19.55
N MET A 353 31.36 6.51 -18.28
CA MET A 353 32.53 5.76 -17.82
C MET A 353 32.09 4.70 -16.81
N GLY A 354 32.41 3.45 -17.05
CA GLY A 354 32.07 2.33 -16.17
C GLY A 354 31.73 1.05 -16.92
N ASP A 355 31.26 0.05 -16.17
CA ASP A 355 30.88 -1.25 -16.72
C ASP A 355 29.51 -1.18 -17.41
N HIS A 356 29.45 -1.53 -18.66
CA HIS A 356 28.24 -1.64 -19.46
C HIS A 356 27.67 -3.06 -19.35
N GLN A 357 27.13 -3.43 -18.19
CA GLN A 357 26.65 -4.77 -17.87
C GLN A 357 25.51 -5.24 -18.78
N MET A 358 24.75 -4.31 -19.38
CA MET A 358 23.63 -4.64 -20.26
C MET A 358 24.04 -4.84 -21.74
N ASN A 359 25.33 -4.73 -22.08
CA ASN A 359 25.82 -4.99 -23.45
C ASN A 359 25.52 -6.42 -23.90
N LYS A 360 25.78 -7.41 -23.04
CA LYS A 360 25.46 -8.80 -23.35
C LYS A 360 23.95 -9.01 -23.49
N PRO A 361 23.08 -8.61 -22.53
CA PRO A 361 21.64 -8.70 -22.72
C PRO A 361 21.13 -8.06 -24.01
N MET A 362 21.42 -6.79 -24.30
CA MET A 362 20.88 -6.15 -25.50
C MET A 362 21.34 -6.78 -26.80
N ASN A 363 22.56 -7.35 -26.82
CA ASN A 363 23.09 -8.05 -28.01
C ASN A 363 22.59 -9.49 -28.13
N SER A 364 21.98 -10.08 -27.09
CA SER A 364 21.45 -11.44 -27.10
C SER A 364 20.04 -11.53 -27.72
N CYS A 365 19.32 -10.43 -27.87
CA CYS A 365 18.02 -10.40 -28.50
C CYS A 365 18.15 -10.67 -30.01
N SER A 366 17.40 -11.65 -30.53
CA SER A 366 17.40 -11.99 -31.96
C SER A 366 16.58 -11.05 -32.85
N LEU A 367 15.94 -10.04 -32.27
CA LEU A 367 15.06 -9.06 -32.95
C LEU A 367 13.87 -9.71 -33.70
N CYS A 368 13.39 -10.86 -33.26
CA CYS A 368 12.36 -11.62 -33.95
C CYS A 368 10.93 -11.06 -33.81
N GLY A 369 10.68 -10.10 -32.92
CA GLY A 369 9.36 -9.47 -32.68
C GLY A 369 8.34 -10.35 -31.95
N GLN A 370 8.67 -11.61 -31.58
CA GLN A 370 7.73 -12.52 -30.91
C GLN A 370 7.12 -11.93 -29.63
N CYS A 371 7.90 -11.17 -28.85
CA CYS A 371 7.42 -10.50 -27.64
C CYS A 371 6.35 -9.45 -27.95
N THR A 372 6.45 -8.75 -29.08
CA THR A 372 5.50 -7.73 -29.52
C THR A 372 4.16 -8.34 -29.91
N VAL A 373 4.20 -9.45 -30.66
CA VAL A 373 2.99 -10.15 -31.11
C VAL A 373 2.18 -10.71 -29.94
N THR A 374 2.86 -11.18 -28.89
CA THR A 374 2.20 -11.77 -27.71
C THR A 374 1.87 -10.73 -26.63
N CYS A 375 2.43 -9.52 -26.72
CA CYS A 375 2.15 -8.48 -25.72
C CYS A 375 0.78 -7.84 -25.96
N PRO A 376 -0.14 -7.84 -24.97
CA PRO A 376 -1.46 -7.22 -25.10
C PRO A 376 -1.41 -5.71 -25.36
N ASN A 377 -0.28 -5.07 -25.03
CA ASN A 377 -0.09 -3.62 -25.19
C ASN A 377 0.94 -3.28 -26.28
N GLY A 378 1.41 -4.25 -27.06
CA GLY A 378 2.33 -4.01 -28.16
C GLY A 378 3.75 -3.59 -27.75
N PHE A 379 4.22 -3.97 -26.55
CA PHE A 379 5.60 -3.70 -26.13
C PHE A 379 6.60 -4.35 -27.09
N ASP A 380 7.54 -3.58 -27.64
CA ASP A 380 8.54 -4.07 -28.58
C ASP A 380 9.96 -4.06 -28.01
N MET A 381 10.37 -5.22 -27.45
CA MET A 381 11.73 -5.39 -26.95
C MET A 381 12.78 -5.39 -28.07
N SER A 382 12.39 -5.78 -29.29
CA SER A 382 13.32 -5.80 -30.42
C SER A 382 13.73 -4.40 -30.83
N GLN A 383 12.77 -3.45 -30.81
CA GLN A 383 13.04 -2.03 -31.07
C GLN A 383 13.95 -1.42 -29.99
N VAL A 384 13.70 -1.73 -28.72
CA VAL A 384 14.55 -1.30 -27.61
C VAL A 384 16.00 -1.78 -27.79
N CYS A 385 16.18 -3.08 -28.04
CA CYS A 385 17.51 -3.65 -28.23
C CYS A 385 18.20 -3.10 -29.51
N LYS A 386 17.45 -2.91 -30.60
CA LYS A 386 17.97 -2.31 -31.83
C LYS A 386 18.48 -0.88 -31.59
N SER A 387 17.65 -0.05 -31.00
CA SER A 387 18.03 1.33 -30.65
C SER A 387 19.24 1.40 -29.72
N ALA A 388 19.31 0.50 -28.73
CA ALA A 388 20.45 0.45 -27.82
C ALA A 388 21.76 0.06 -28.51
N ARG A 389 21.71 -0.91 -29.44
CA ARG A 389 22.89 -1.30 -30.26
C ARG A 389 23.40 -0.20 -31.16
N GLU A 390 22.52 0.66 -31.66
CA GLU A 390 22.86 1.81 -32.50
C GLU A 390 23.46 2.95 -31.67
N ASN A 391 23.38 2.90 -30.34
CA ASN A 391 23.96 3.87 -29.40
C ASN A 391 25.35 3.49 -28.89
N MET A 392 25.80 2.27 -29.17
CA MET A 392 27.09 1.73 -28.73
C MET A 392 28.14 1.79 -29.82
#